data_8620a134c2316c4c65dd799c85a131ff
#
_entry.id   8620a134c2316c4c65dd799c85a131ff
#
_cell.length_a   1.000
_cell.length_b   1.000
_cell.length_c   1.000
_cell.angle_alpha   90.00
_cell.angle_beta   90.00
_cell.angle_gamma   90.00
#
_symmetry.space_group_name_H-M   'P 1'
#
loop_
_entity.id
_entity.type
_entity.pdbx_description
1 polymer ?
#
loop_
_entity_poly.entity_id
_entity_poly.type
_entity_poly.pdbx_seq_one_letter_code
_entity_poly.pdbx_strand_id
1 'polypeptide(L)' 'MVVINNGNETKNMEISVWELGISRTKIQKFKQLMVTGDFGYSLVKKIHECKGGVLHLEVPSHGAIIVRGILEE' A
#
# COMPACT_ATOMS: atom_id res chain seq x y z
N MET A 1 3.63 -0.33 -6.88
CA MET A 1 4.42 -0.55 -5.64
C MET A 1 3.97 -1.83 -4.97
N VAL A 2 4.93 -2.60 -4.49
CA VAL A 2 4.67 -3.83 -3.75
C VAL A 2 5.20 -3.64 -2.33
N VAL A 3 4.37 -3.90 -1.33
CA VAL A 3 4.73 -3.80 0.08
C VAL A 3 4.68 -5.19 0.69
N ILE A 4 5.79 -5.64 1.24
CA ILE A 4 5.96 -7.01 1.72
C ILE A 4 6.12 -7.04 3.24
N ASN A 5 5.42 -7.98 3.88
CA ASN A 5 5.58 -8.30 5.29
C ASN A 5 6.10 -9.74 5.42
N ASN A 6 7.36 -9.89 5.84
CA ASN A 6 7.97 -11.19 6.05
C ASN A 6 7.77 -11.73 7.47
N GLY A 7 7.09 -10.97 8.32
CA GLY A 7 6.82 -11.37 9.69
C GLY A 7 5.65 -12.35 9.79
N ASN A 8 5.50 -12.96 10.95
CA ASN A 8 4.43 -13.89 11.24
C ASN A 8 3.19 -13.25 11.87
N GLU A 9 3.13 -11.93 11.87
CA GLU A 9 1.99 -11.15 12.36
C GLU A 9 1.63 -10.08 11.34
N THR A 10 0.35 -9.73 11.29
CA THR A 10 -0.12 -8.59 10.50
C THR A 10 0.52 -7.30 11.02
N LYS A 11 1.01 -6.49 10.12
CA LYS A 11 1.66 -5.21 10.47
C LYS A 11 0.99 -4.04 9.77
N ASN A 12 0.85 -2.93 10.50
CA ASN A 12 0.52 -1.65 9.91
C ASN A 12 1.83 -1.00 9.45
N MET A 13 1.93 -0.81 8.15
CA MET A 13 3.12 -0.20 7.55
C MET A 13 2.84 1.23 7.14
N GLU A 14 3.75 2.12 7.50
CA GLU A 14 3.73 3.51 7.10
C GLU A 14 4.78 3.73 6.03
N ILE A 15 4.35 4.22 4.88
CA ILE A 15 5.23 4.42 3.74
C ILE A 15 5.22 5.89 3.38
N SER A 16 6.39 6.52 3.46
CA SER A 16 6.55 7.88 2.99
C SER A 16 6.60 7.88 1.47
N VAL A 17 5.59 8.45 0.84
CA VAL A 17 5.55 8.53 -0.63
C VAL A 17 6.63 9.45 -1.19
N TRP A 18 7.21 10.31 -0.36
CA TRP A 18 8.34 11.16 -0.75
C TRP A 18 9.60 10.37 -1.03
N GLU A 19 9.85 9.33 -0.25
CA GLU A 19 11.02 8.47 -0.43
C GLU A 19 10.92 7.68 -1.73
N LEU A 20 9.73 7.58 -2.29
CA LEU A 20 9.51 6.93 -3.58
C LEU A 20 9.69 7.90 -4.76
N GLY A 21 10.06 9.15 -4.49
CA GLY A 21 10.22 10.16 -5.53
C GLY A 21 8.89 10.69 -6.06
N ILE A 22 7.80 10.45 -5.37
CA ILE A 22 6.46 10.87 -5.78
C ILE A 22 6.16 12.24 -5.17
N SER A 23 5.69 13.17 -6.00
CA SER A 23 5.32 14.49 -5.53
C SER A 23 4.09 14.45 -4.63
N ARG A 24 4.17 15.13 -3.50
CA ARG A 24 3.10 15.28 -2.51
C ARG A 24 1.78 15.76 -3.10
N THR A 25 1.87 16.63 -4.10
CA THR A 25 0.72 17.29 -4.67
C THR A 25 0.06 16.51 -5.80
N LYS A 26 0.73 15.47 -6.31
CA LYS A 26 0.27 14.74 -7.49
C LYS A 26 -0.35 13.40 -7.19
N ILE A 27 0.17 12.65 -6.21
CA ILE A 27 -0.39 11.35 -5.87
C ILE A 27 -0.80 11.37 -4.41
N GLN A 28 -2.10 11.44 -4.20
CA GLN A 28 -2.71 11.46 -2.87
C GLN A 28 -3.50 10.18 -2.58
N LYS A 29 -3.70 9.34 -3.59
CA LYS A 29 -4.47 8.10 -3.46
C LYS A 29 -3.76 6.96 -4.12
N PHE A 30 -3.88 5.77 -3.52
CA PHE A 30 -3.37 4.54 -4.09
C PHE A 30 -4.51 3.53 -4.20
N LYS A 31 -4.61 2.89 -5.36
CA LYS A 31 -5.57 1.82 -5.56
C LYS A 31 -4.90 0.49 -5.23
N GLN A 32 -5.48 -0.24 -4.29
CA GLN A 32 -5.04 -1.60 -3.98
C GLN A 32 -5.55 -2.54 -5.06
N LEU A 33 -4.66 -3.37 -5.60
CA LEU A 33 -4.98 -4.31 -6.66
C LEU A 33 -5.09 -5.73 -6.14
N MET A 34 -4.23 -6.09 -5.19
CA MET A 34 -4.16 -7.44 -4.66
C MET A 34 -3.58 -7.43 -3.26
N VAL A 35 -4.00 -8.39 -2.46
CA VAL A 35 -3.40 -8.70 -1.16
C VAL A 35 -3.10 -10.19 -1.10
N THR A 36 -1.94 -10.54 -0.58
CA THR A 36 -1.55 -11.93 -0.34
C THR A 36 -1.23 -12.14 1.14
N GLY A 37 -1.26 -13.37 1.59
CA GLY A 37 -0.93 -13.75 2.95
C GLY A 37 -0.99 -15.27 3.09
N ASP A 38 -1.04 -15.75 4.32
CA ASP A 38 -1.14 -17.18 4.62
C ASP A 38 -2.42 -17.82 4.06
N PHE A 39 -3.44 -16.99 3.82
CA PHE A 39 -4.70 -17.42 3.21
C PHE A 39 -4.63 -17.59 1.69
N GLY A 40 -3.50 -17.24 1.04
CA GLY A 40 -3.34 -17.23 -0.40
C GLY A 40 -3.35 -15.81 -0.95
N TYR A 41 -4.22 -15.53 -1.91
CA TYR A 41 -4.33 -14.17 -2.45
C TYR A 41 -5.79 -13.77 -2.65
N SER A 42 -6.01 -12.46 -2.70
CA SER A 42 -7.34 -11.89 -2.98
C SER A 42 -7.18 -10.64 -3.83
N LEU A 43 -8.03 -10.51 -4.85
CA LEU A 43 -8.10 -9.30 -5.66
C LEU A 43 -9.05 -8.33 -4.96
N VAL A 44 -8.49 -7.33 -4.33
CA VAL A 44 -9.25 -6.34 -3.56
C VAL A 44 -9.12 -4.99 -4.22
N LYS A 45 -10.25 -4.41 -4.61
CA LYS A 45 -10.30 -3.05 -5.14
C LYS A 45 -10.61 -2.09 -4.00
N LYS A 46 -9.59 -1.48 -3.47
CA LYS A 46 -9.72 -0.52 -2.36
C LYS A 46 -8.85 0.69 -2.64
N ILE A 47 -9.34 1.87 -2.30
CA ILE A 47 -8.58 3.11 -2.45
C ILE A 47 -8.07 3.53 -1.07
N HIS A 48 -6.76 3.74 -0.98
CA HIS A 48 -6.10 4.26 0.20
C HIS A 48 -5.69 5.70 -0.03
N GLU A 49 -6.04 6.57 0.90
CA GLU A 49 -5.64 7.97 0.84
C GLU A 49 -4.36 8.19 1.63
N CYS A 50 -3.44 8.98 1.05
CA CYS A 50 -2.25 9.41 1.74
C CYS A 50 -2.54 10.66 2.56
N LYS A 51 -2.20 10.63 3.84
CA LYS A 51 -2.33 11.80 4.71
C LYS A 51 -0.95 12.33 5.05
N GLY A 52 -0.70 13.59 4.70
CA GLY A 52 0.60 14.21 4.96
C GLY A 52 1.75 13.55 4.23
N GLY A 53 1.49 12.93 3.07
CA GLY A 53 2.53 12.24 2.31
C GLY A 53 2.86 10.84 2.83
N VAL A 54 2.04 10.29 3.72
CA VAL A 54 2.24 8.96 4.29
C VAL A 54 1.09 8.05 3.91
N LEU A 55 1.44 6.89 3.38
CA LEU A 55 0.49 5.83 3.07
C LEU A 55 0.51 4.78 4.18
N HIS A 56 -0.66 4.50 4.74
CA HIS A 56 -0.81 3.48 5.79
C HIS A 56 -1.44 2.22 5.19
N LEU A 57 -0.73 1.10 5.31
CA LEU A 57 -1.20 -0.19 4.80
C LEU A 57 -1.11 -1.24 5.90
N GLU A 58 -2.17 -2.05 6.02
CA GLU A 58 -2.17 -3.20 6.89
C GLU A 58 -1.84 -4.43 6.05
N VAL A 59 -0.64 -4.98 6.25
CA VAL A 59 -0.12 -6.08 5.45
C VAL A 59 -0.20 -7.37 6.26
N PRO A 60 -0.89 -8.40 5.76
CA PRO A 60 -1.02 -9.68 6.47
C PRO A 60 0.33 -10.37 6.70
N SER A 61 0.36 -11.27 7.68
CA SER A 61 1.55 -12.08 7.93
C SER A 61 1.94 -12.88 6.68
N HIS A 62 3.24 -12.94 6.41
CA HIS A 62 3.81 -13.60 5.23
C HIS A 62 3.14 -13.18 3.93
N GLY A 63 2.76 -11.91 3.86
CA GLY A 63 1.98 -11.41 2.76
C GLY A 63 2.55 -10.17 2.11
N ALA A 64 1.82 -9.71 1.10
CA ALA A 64 2.17 -8.50 0.37
C ALA A 64 0.91 -7.80 -0.11
N ILE A 65 1.02 -6.49 -0.31
CA ILE A 65 -0.02 -5.69 -0.91
C ILE A 65 0.55 -5.02 -2.15
N ILE A 66 -0.17 -5.10 -3.26
CA ILE A 66 0.18 -4.42 -4.49
C ILE A 66 -0.74 -3.23 -4.65
N VAL A 67 -0.16 -2.04 -4.76
CA VAL A 67 -0.90 -0.80 -4.92
C VAL A 67 -0.37 -0.01 -6.11
N ARG A 68 -1.25 0.78 -6.69
CA ARG A 68 -0.95 1.65 -7.82
C ARG A 68 -1.31 3.08 -7.45
N GLY A 69 -0.40 4.03 -7.68
CA GLY A 69 -0.68 5.43 -7.48
C GLY A 69 -1.70 5.96 -8.47
N ILE A 70 -2.63 6.78 -7.99
CA ILE A 70 -3.61 7.46 -8.82
C ILE A 70 -3.16 8.90 -8.98
N LEU A 71 -2.86 9.28 -10.20
CA LEU A 71 -2.46 10.64 -10.51
C LEU A 71 -3.70 11.50 -10.65
N GLU A 72 -3.80 12.51 -9.80
CA GLU A 72 -4.86 13.51 -9.89
C GLU A 72 -4.34 14.72 -10.65
N GLU A 73 -5.07 15.07 -11.70
CA GLU A 73 -4.80 16.28 -12.47
C GLU A 73 -5.65 17.44 -11.98
#